data_5f9688fa080287d74c818084e3fcf580
#
_entry.id   5f9688fa080287d74c818084e3fcf580
#
_cell.length_a   1.000
_cell.length_b   1.000
_cell.length_c   1.000
_cell.angle_alpha   90.00
_cell.angle_beta   90.00
_cell.angle_gamma   90.00
#
_symmetry.space_group_name_H-M   'P 1'
#
loop_
_entity.id
_entity.type
_entity.pdbx_description
1 polymer ?
#
loop_
_entity_poly.entity_id
_entity_poly.type
_entity_poly.pdbx_seq_one_letter_code
_entity_poly.pdbx_strand_id
1 'polypeptide(L)'
;MTENPIIGFKVNPADIQYIGQDLQRPECILAEPDGTLWSADARGGVVRISPDSSQKIITQTFDASFRHAADETSRFTEGTLPNGLAFAENGDILISNFGTDVLEVMTREGQTKLLYDTIDGQPIGKVNFVLRDSQNRIWLTISTRINNWMKAISHNISDGYIALADEKGLRIVADGFKFTNEIRLDAKEEYLYIVETCGQRISRMRVQPDGSLTDREVYGPSKLGKYGFPDGIAFDSFGNLWGTMVMVDQIFAITPEGDFHVILDDTVEQAAIALEKAFVEDRATPDDMLAAGGTVAPWFASVTFGGPDLKTVYIGSLRGTRIPYFQSPVAGLPMVHWR
;
A
#
# COMPACT_ATOMS: atom_id res chain seq x y z
N MET A 1 23.15 -22.44 8.27
CA MET A 1 22.12 -21.45 7.83
C MET A 1 22.06 -20.42 8.95
N THR A 2 22.14 -19.15 8.64
CA THR A 2 21.92 -18.07 9.62
C THR A 2 20.45 -18.10 10.03
N GLU A 3 20.19 -18.01 11.34
CA GLU A 3 18.83 -17.94 11.87
C GLU A 3 18.09 -16.71 11.29
N ASN A 4 16.80 -16.84 10.97
CA ASN A 4 16.02 -15.75 10.41
C ASN A 4 15.83 -14.65 11.47
N PRO A 5 16.29 -13.41 11.20
CA PRO A 5 16.33 -12.33 12.19
C PRO A 5 14.97 -11.90 12.77
N ILE A 6 13.87 -12.21 12.09
CA ILE A 6 12.52 -11.85 12.58
C ILE A 6 11.96 -12.85 13.58
N ILE A 7 12.56 -14.03 13.75
CA ILE A 7 12.07 -15.04 14.68
C ILE A 7 12.20 -14.50 16.11
N GLY A 8 11.07 -14.39 16.80
CA GLY A 8 10.99 -13.82 18.14
C GLY A 8 11.08 -12.30 18.21
N PHE A 9 11.32 -11.60 17.09
CA PHE A 9 11.31 -10.14 17.06
C PHE A 9 9.89 -9.61 17.25
N LYS A 10 9.76 -8.62 18.14
CA LYS A 10 8.50 -7.94 18.48
C LYS A 10 8.78 -6.47 18.71
N VAL A 11 7.83 -5.62 18.32
CA VAL A 11 7.83 -4.19 18.59
C VAL A 11 6.71 -3.88 19.56
N ASN A 12 7.04 -3.18 20.65
CA ASN A 12 6.02 -2.68 21.58
C ASN A 12 5.45 -1.36 21.01
N PRO A 13 4.11 -1.19 20.95
CA PRO A 13 3.51 0.08 20.55
C PRO A 13 4.06 1.32 21.27
N ALA A 14 4.47 1.16 22.55
CA ALA A 14 5.04 2.24 23.34
C ALA A 14 6.45 2.70 22.86
N ASP A 15 7.16 1.87 22.10
CA ASP A 15 8.51 2.16 21.58
C ASP A 15 8.49 2.82 20.20
N ILE A 16 7.30 3.01 19.62
CA ILE A 16 7.12 3.64 18.31
C ILE A 16 7.54 5.10 18.37
N GLN A 17 8.34 5.51 17.41
CA GLN A 17 8.72 6.90 17.17
C GLN A 17 7.92 7.49 16.02
N TYR A 18 7.94 8.80 15.87
CA TYR A 18 7.13 9.50 14.87
C TYR A 18 7.94 10.55 14.13
N ILE A 19 7.69 10.69 12.84
CA ILE A 19 8.21 11.78 11.99
C ILE A 19 7.07 12.43 11.21
N GLY A 20 7.25 13.70 10.85
CA GLY A 20 6.21 14.51 10.21
C GLY A 20 5.18 15.02 11.22
N GLN A 21 4.39 15.99 10.80
CA GLN A 21 3.28 16.56 11.57
C GLN A 21 2.21 17.11 10.62
N ASP A 22 0.97 17.15 11.07
CA ASP A 22 -0.17 17.67 10.30
C ASP A 22 -0.31 17.01 8.91
N LEU A 23 0.14 15.78 8.75
CA LEU A 23 -0.09 14.99 7.55
C LEU A 23 -1.57 14.62 7.44
N GLN A 24 -2.05 14.42 6.23
CA GLN A 24 -3.42 13.96 6.01
C GLN A 24 -3.40 12.67 5.20
N ARG A 25 -3.71 11.57 5.87
CA ARG A 25 -3.74 10.26 5.23
C ARG A 25 -2.39 9.90 4.58
N PRO A 26 -1.28 9.82 5.37
CA PRO A 26 0.03 9.40 4.89
C PRO A 26 0.02 7.91 4.54
N GLU A 27 -0.69 7.54 3.50
CA GLU A 27 -0.98 6.14 3.16
C GLU A 27 0.27 5.43 2.66
N CYS A 28 0.89 5.94 1.61
CA CYS A 28 2.11 5.37 1.03
C CYS A 28 3.30 6.28 1.30
N ILE A 29 4.43 5.67 1.59
CA ILE A 29 5.69 6.36 1.90
C ILE A 29 6.77 5.85 0.96
N LEU A 30 7.48 6.77 0.30
CA LEU A 30 8.73 6.47 -0.39
C LEU A 30 9.90 7.00 0.42
N ALA A 31 10.97 6.22 0.53
CA ALA A 31 12.21 6.63 1.16
C ALA A 31 13.32 6.71 0.10
N GLU A 32 14.08 7.81 0.10
CA GLU A 32 15.26 7.97 -0.75
C GLU A 32 16.55 7.65 0.02
N PRO A 33 17.65 7.29 -0.68
CA PRO A 33 18.93 6.96 -0.04
C PRO A 33 19.53 8.08 0.81
N ASP A 34 19.19 9.34 0.52
CA ASP A 34 19.63 10.51 1.29
C ASP A 34 18.86 10.74 2.58
N GLY A 35 17.83 9.89 2.86
CA GLY A 35 16.97 9.98 4.03
C GLY A 35 15.72 10.84 3.82
N THR A 36 15.52 11.40 2.63
CA THR A 36 14.28 12.10 2.29
C THR A 36 13.11 11.11 2.23
N LEU A 37 11.97 11.50 2.81
CA LEU A 37 10.72 10.77 2.71
C LEU A 37 9.71 11.55 1.87
N TRP A 38 8.90 10.81 1.14
CA TRP A 38 7.75 11.32 0.40
C TRP A 38 6.52 10.55 0.84
N SER A 39 5.53 11.26 1.32
CA SER A 39 4.28 10.67 1.79
C SER A 39 3.12 11.13 0.92
N ALA A 40 2.23 10.22 0.55
CA ALA A 40 0.93 10.60 0.00
C ALA A 40 0.20 11.54 0.97
N ASP A 41 -0.59 12.48 0.43
CA ASP A 41 -1.37 13.40 1.27
C ASP A 41 -2.75 13.69 0.65
N ALA A 42 -3.80 13.52 1.43
CA ALA A 42 -5.18 13.68 0.99
C ALA A 42 -5.58 15.11 0.61
N ARG A 43 -4.70 16.09 0.83
CA ARG A 43 -4.89 17.45 0.29
C ARG A 43 -4.59 17.56 -1.20
N GLY A 44 -4.13 16.45 -1.80
CA GLY A 44 -3.83 16.32 -3.22
C GLY A 44 -2.35 16.56 -3.52
N GLY A 45 -1.58 15.48 -3.63
CA GLY A 45 -0.16 15.46 -3.87
C GLY A 45 0.61 14.70 -2.81
N VAL A 46 1.74 15.24 -2.39
CA VAL A 46 2.66 14.59 -1.44
C VAL A 46 3.21 15.59 -0.42
N VAL A 47 3.64 15.06 0.73
CA VAL A 47 4.51 15.78 1.65
C VAL A 47 5.92 15.23 1.52
N ARG A 48 6.89 16.12 1.22
CA ARG A 48 8.32 15.83 1.32
C ARG A 48 8.79 16.14 2.73
N ILE A 49 9.47 15.18 3.37
CA ILE A 49 10.13 15.34 4.67
C ILE A 49 11.63 15.15 4.44
N SER A 50 12.40 16.20 4.70
CA SER A 50 13.86 16.17 4.53
C SER A 50 14.55 15.48 5.72
N PRO A 51 15.83 15.07 5.61
CA PRO A 51 16.57 14.42 6.70
C PRO A 51 16.69 15.26 7.98
N ASP A 52 16.61 16.57 7.88
CA ASP A 52 16.56 17.51 9.01
C ASP A 52 15.16 17.66 9.63
N SER A 53 14.22 16.81 9.23
CA SER A 53 12.81 16.83 9.61
C SER A 53 12.02 18.05 9.14
N SER A 54 12.58 18.92 8.31
CA SER A 54 11.80 19.96 7.65
C SER A 54 10.82 19.32 6.66
N GLN A 55 9.58 19.82 6.60
CA GLN A 55 8.58 19.27 5.70
C GLN A 55 7.97 20.33 4.80
N LYS A 56 7.58 19.90 3.61
CA LYS A 56 6.91 20.72 2.61
C LYS A 56 5.81 19.92 1.93
N ILE A 57 4.59 20.45 1.96
CA ILE A 57 3.53 19.95 1.11
C ILE A 57 3.74 20.39 -0.33
N ILE A 58 3.60 19.49 -1.28
CA ILE A 58 3.68 19.73 -2.72
C ILE A 58 2.34 19.29 -3.30
N THR A 59 1.47 20.26 -3.55
CA THR A 59 0.14 20.02 -4.09
C THR A 59 0.19 19.81 -5.59
N GLN A 60 -0.64 18.89 -6.07
CA GLN A 60 -0.85 18.66 -7.49
C GLN A 60 -1.44 19.91 -8.14
N THR A 61 -0.95 20.26 -9.33
CA THR A 61 -1.49 21.34 -10.15
C THR A 61 -2.14 20.74 -11.39
N PHE A 62 -3.45 21.02 -11.57
CA PHE A 62 -4.21 20.64 -12.75
C PHE A 62 -4.79 21.88 -13.43
N ASP A 63 -4.95 21.81 -14.75
CA ASP A 63 -5.68 22.81 -15.53
C ASP A 63 -7.21 22.66 -15.39
N ALA A 64 -7.69 21.59 -14.79
CA ALA A 64 -9.11 21.30 -14.66
C ALA A 64 -9.55 21.21 -13.19
N SER A 65 -10.83 21.46 -12.96
CA SER A 65 -11.48 21.54 -11.64
C SER A 65 -11.10 20.39 -10.69
N PHE A 66 -10.07 20.64 -9.91
CA PHE A 66 -9.66 19.78 -8.81
C PHE A 66 -10.75 19.79 -7.72
N ARG A 67 -11.31 18.62 -7.42
CA ARG A 67 -12.36 18.50 -6.39
C ARG A 67 -11.71 18.16 -5.07
N HIS A 68 -11.78 19.06 -4.12
CA HIS A 68 -11.51 18.76 -2.72
C HIS A 68 -12.75 18.13 -2.08
N ALA A 69 -12.55 17.08 -1.29
CA ALA A 69 -13.63 16.54 -0.47
C ALA A 69 -14.09 17.58 0.57
N ALA A 70 -15.40 17.72 0.74
CA ALA A 70 -15.98 18.73 1.60
C ALA A 70 -15.79 18.45 3.10
N ASP A 71 -15.65 17.18 3.47
CA ASP A 71 -15.51 16.71 4.85
C ASP A 71 -14.72 15.39 4.90
N GLU A 72 -14.45 14.90 6.13
CA GLU A 72 -13.65 13.68 6.33
C GLU A 72 -14.31 12.42 5.73
N THR A 73 -15.63 12.32 5.79
CA THR A 73 -16.36 11.17 5.23
C THR A 73 -16.31 11.17 3.70
N SER A 74 -16.60 12.33 3.09
CA SER A 74 -16.50 12.51 1.64
C SER A 74 -15.09 12.26 1.13
N ARG A 75 -14.06 12.57 1.93
CA ARG A 75 -12.65 12.37 1.59
C ARG A 75 -12.27 10.91 1.37
N PHE A 76 -12.98 9.97 1.98
CA PHE A 76 -12.79 8.52 1.73
C PHE A 76 -13.49 8.01 0.48
N THR A 77 -14.42 8.77 -0.09
CA THR A 77 -15.26 8.32 -1.20
C THR A 77 -15.24 9.24 -2.40
N GLU A 78 -14.83 10.51 -2.24
CA GLU A 78 -14.92 11.55 -3.28
C GLU A 78 -13.66 12.42 -3.28
N GLY A 79 -13.34 12.99 -4.46
CA GLY A 79 -12.21 13.91 -4.63
C GLY A 79 -10.87 13.19 -4.77
N THR A 80 -9.79 13.95 -4.64
CA THR A 80 -8.43 13.40 -4.78
C THR A 80 -8.03 12.64 -3.53
N LEU A 81 -7.50 11.42 -3.73
CA LEU A 81 -6.91 10.59 -2.69
C LEU A 81 -5.65 9.92 -3.24
N PRO A 82 -4.50 10.64 -3.27
CA PRO A 82 -3.22 10.01 -3.54
C PRO A 82 -3.03 8.82 -2.60
N ASN A 83 -2.80 7.64 -3.18
CA ASN A 83 -2.70 6.37 -2.47
C ASN A 83 -1.30 5.80 -2.64
N GLY A 84 -1.09 4.84 -3.51
CA GLY A 84 0.21 4.28 -3.79
C GLY A 84 1.11 5.28 -4.55
N LEU A 85 2.39 5.28 -4.20
CA LEU A 85 3.42 6.10 -4.82
C LEU A 85 4.56 5.23 -5.36
N ALA A 86 5.15 5.64 -6.48
CA ALA A 86 6.43 5.12 -6.97
C ALA A 86 7.22 6.24 -7.66
N PHE A 87 8.55 6.11 -7.75
CA PHE A 87 9.32 7.00 -8.61
C PHE A 87 9.31 6.49 -10.04
N ALA A 88 9.02 7.40 -10.98
CA ALA A 88 9.29 7.21 -12.39
C ALA A 88 10.81 7.15 -12.66
N GLU A 89 11.23 6.75 -13.85
CA GLU A 89 12.66 6.65 -14.22
C GLU A 89 13.40 7.97 -14.07
N ASN A 90 12.74 9.08 -14.43
CA ASN A 90 13.29 10.44 -14.35
C ASN A 90 13.22 11.06 -12.93
N GLY A 91 12.72 10.32 -11.94
CA GLY A 91 12.58 10.77 -10.55
C GLY A 91 11.30 11.55 -10.25
N ASP A 92 10.40 11.72 -11.21
CA ASP A 92 9.04 12.20 -10.98
C ASP A 92 8.25 11.17 -10.14
N ILE A 93 7.12 11.57 -9.58
CA ILE A 93 6.33 10.73 -8.70
C ILE A 93 5.11 10.20 -9.47
N LEU A 94 5.03 8.88 -9.61
CA LEU A 94 3.81 8.19 -10.05
C LEU A 94 2.85 8.14 -8.86
N ILE A 95 1.59 8.51 -9.10
CA ILE A 95 0.54 8.56 -8.07
C ILE A 95 -0.64 7.73 -8.55
N SER A 96 -0.95 6.64 -7.85
CA SER A 96 -2.25 6.01 -7.97
C SER A 96 -3.26 6.83 -7.17
N ASN A 97 -4.15 7.52 -7.88
CA ASN A 97 -5.16 8.35 -7.24
C ASN A 97 -6.45 7.57 -7.09
N PHE A 98 -6.62 7.01 -5.89
CA PHE A 98 -7.77 6.18 -5.53
C PHE A 98 -9.08 6.96 -5.53
N GLY A 99 -9.02 8.27 -5.26
CA GLY A 99 -10.20 9.13 -5.21
C GLY A 99 -10.77 9.47 -6.57
N THR A 100 -9.89 9.74 -7.54
CA THR A 100 -10.27 10.16 -8.89
C THR A 100 -10.22 9.04 -9.93
N ASP A 101 -9.85 7.82 -9.53
CA ASP A 101 -9.80 6.63 -10.39
C ASP A 101 -8.81 6.78 -11.55
N VAL A 102 -7.59 7.26 -11.26
CA VAL A 102 -6.58 7.53 -12.30
C VAL A 102 -5.17 7.18 -11.84
N LEU A 103 -4.29 6.94 -12.81
CA LEU A 103 -2.84 7.02 -12.62
C LEU A 103 -2.33 8.36 -13.12
N GLU A 104 -1.52 9.02 -12.32
CA GLU A 104 -0.93 10.32 -12.60
C GLU A 104 0.60 10.26 -12.48
N VAL A 105 1.28 11.22 -13.12
CA VAL A 105 2.68 11.53 -12.85
C VAL A 105 2.82 13.00 -12.45
N MET A 106 3.54 13.25 -11.39
CA MET A 106 3.77 14.57 -10.83
C MET A 106 5.26 14.87 -10.74
N THR A 107 5.69 16.03 -11.21
CA THR A 107 7.06 16.49 -10.95
C THR A 107 7.27 16.76 -9.46
N ARG A 108 8.53 16.83 -9.04
CA ARG A 108 8.87 17.16 -7.64
C ARG A 108 8.42 18.57 -7.20
N GLU A 109 8.00 19.42 -8.14
CA GLU A 109 7.44 20.76 -7.94
C GLU A 109 5.91 20.79 -7.97
N GLY A 110 5.24 19.67 -8.27
CA GLY A 110 3.78 19.53 -8.23
C GLY A 110 3.08 19.60 -9.59
N GLN A 111 3.80 19.81 -10.70
CA GLN A 111 3.16 19.75 -12.02
C GLN A 111 2.70 18.33 -12.32
N THR A 112 1.41 18.14 -12.56
CA THR A 112 0.79 16.83 -12.66
C THR A 112 0.19 16.62 -14.06
N LYS A 113 0.32 15.38 -14.54
CA LYS A 113 -0.29 14.91 -15.79
C LYS A 113 -1.02 13.61 -15.55
N LEU A 114 -2.20 13.49 -16.15
CA LEU A 114 -2.92 12.23 -16.27
C LEU A 114 -2.12 11.27 -17.17
N LEU A 115 -1.92 10.04 -16.71
CA LEU A 115 -1.36 8.98 -17.54
C LEU A 115 -2.46 8.02 -18.03
N TYR A 116 -3.29 7.51 -17.12
CA TYR A 116 -4.35 6.55 -17.44
C TYR A 116 -5.57 6.75 -16.56
N ASP A 117 -6.75 6.79 -17.18
CA ASP A 117 -8.08 6.82 -16.56
C ASP A 117 -9.02 5.74 -17.12
N THR A 118 -8.58 5.10 -18.22
CA THR A 118 -9.35 4.07 -18.93
C THR A 118 -8.45 2.88 -19.28
N ILE A 119 -9.06 1.72 -19.37
CA ILE A 119 -8.46 0.49 -19.86
C ILE A 119 -9.49 -0.30 -20.67
N ASP A 120 -9.11 -0.79 -21.85
CA ASP A 120 -10.01 -1.48 -22.79
C ASP A 120 -11.29 -0.69 -23.11
N GLY A 121 -11.19 0.65 -23.18
CA GLY A 121 -12.29 1.56 -23.47
C GLY A 121 -13.30 1.73 -22.35
N GLN A 122 -13.00 1.28 -21.13
CA GLN A 122 -13.83 1.43 -19.94
C GLN A 122 -13.08 2.24 -18.87
N PRO A 123 -13.77 2.91 -17.92
CA PRO A 123 -13.15 3.49 -16.74
C PRO A 123 -12.26 2.47 -16.03
N ILE A 124 -11.05 2.90 -15.65
CA ILE A 124 -10.07 1.99 -15.03
C ILE A 124 -10.52 1.45 -13.68
N GLY A 125 -11.31 2.21 -12.90
CA GLY A 125 -11.75 1.85 -11.55
C GLY A 125 -10.80 2.38 -10.47
N LYS A 126 -10.91 1.86 -9.26
CA LYS A 126 -10.16 2.33 -8.10
C LYS A 126 -8.68 1.95 -8.19
N VAL A 127 -7.86 2.86 -8.76
CA VAL A 127 -6.40 2.68 -8.86
C VAL A 127 -5.80 2.81 -7.46
N ASN A 128 -5.36 1.67 -6.91
CA ASN A 128 -4.92 1.61 -5.52
C ASN A 128 -3.40 1.79 -5.40
N PHE A 129 -2.62 1.01 -6.13
CA PHE A 129 -1.18 1.01 -5.99
C PHE A 129 -0.46 1.06 -7.33
N VAL A 130 0.75 1.60 -7.32
CA VAL A 130 1.66 1.67 -8.47
C VAL A 130 3.04 1.17 -8.09
N LEU A 131 3.63 0.35 -8.93
CA LEU A 131 5.00 -0.16 -8.78
C LEU A 131 5.75 -0.03 -10.10
N ARG A 132 7.00 0.42 -10.07
CA ARG A 132 7.92 0.37 -11.20
C ARG A 132 8.92 -0.75 -10.99
N ASP A 133 9.14 -1.59 -12.01
CA ASP A 133 10.14 -2.66 -11.99
C ASP A 133 11.49 -2.23 -12.61
N SER A 134 12.47 -3.13 -12.61
CA SER A 134 13.81 -2.86 -13.14
C SER A 134 13.86 -2.70 -14.66
N GLN A 135 12.79 -3.09 -15.38
CA GLN A 135 12.63 -2.89 -16.81
C GLN A 135 11.82 -1.63 -17.15
N ASN A 136 11.59 -0.75 -16.14
CA ASN A 136 10.75 0.45 -16.25
C ASN A 136 9.28 0.19 -16.62
N ARG A 137 8.79 -1.03 -16.46
CA ARG A 137 7.37 -1.33 -16.60
C ARG A 137 6.63 -0.82 -15.38
N ILE A 138 5.42 -0.31 -15.58
CA ILE A 138 4.55 0.20 -14.51
C ILE A 138 3.44 -0.79 -14.25
N TRP A 139 3.42 -1.35 -13.05
CA TRP A 139 2.41 -2.25 -12.56
C TRP A 139 1.39 -1.49 -11.72
N LEU A 140 0.10 -1.76 -11.95
CA LEU A 140 -1.00 -1.12 -11.24
C LEU A 140 -1.89 -2.17 -10.60
N THR A 141 -2.39 -1.86 -9.42
CA THR A 141 -3.52 -2.57 -8.85
C THR A 141 -4.78 -1.74 -8.94
N ILE A 142 -5.86 -2.39 -9.30
CA ILE A 142 -7.20 -1.82 -9.27
C ILE A 142 -8.03 -2.63 -8.27
N SER A 143 -8.41 -2.00 -7.17
CA SER A 143 -9.11 -2.71 -6.08
C SER A 143 -10.48 -3.21 -6.51
N THR A 144 -11.22 -2.38 -7.25
CA THR A 144 -12.60 -2.66 -7.69
C THR A 144 -13.01 -1.69 -8.79
N ARG A 145 -13.98 -2.08 -9.60
CA ARG A 145 -14.69 -1.19 -10.53
C ARG A 145 -15.94 -0.56 -9.92
N ILE A 146 -16.28 -0.90 -8.69
CA ILE A 146 -17.45 -0.34 -7.98
C ILE A 146 -17.08 1.06 -7.49
N ASN A 147 -17.77 2.08 -7.99
CA ASN A 147 -17.44 3.49 -7.72
C ASN A 147 -17.47 3.81 -6.22
N ASN A 148 -18.54 3.49 -5.51
CA ASN A 148 -18.52 3.53 -4.06
C ASN A 148 -17.80 2.28 -3.54
N TRP A 149 -16.47 2.37 -3.41
CA TRP A 149 -15.58 1.27 -3.05
C TRP A 149 -15.93 0.62 -1.70
N MET A 150 -16.58 1.35 -0.77
CA MET A 150 -17.04 0.78 0.51
C MET A 150 -17.98 -0.41 0.30
N LYS A 151 -18.72 -0.43 -0.81
CA LYS A 151 -19.59 -1.57 -1.19
C LYS A 151 -18.81 -2.77 -1.72
N ALA A 152 -17.54 -2.59 -2.05
CA ALA A 152 -16.65 -3.66 -2.49
C ALA A 152 -15.92 -4.35 -1.33
N ILE A 153 -16.07 -3.86 -0.09
CA ILE A 153 -15.54 -4.51 1.11
C ILE A 153 -16.43 -5.71 1.45
N SER A 154 -16.23 -6.77 0.71
CA SER A 154 -16.99 -8.02 0.79
C SER A 154 -16.13 -9.19 0.37
N HIS A 155 -16.28 -10.33 1.02
CA HIS A 155 -15.62 -11.58 0.62
C HIS A 155 -16.24 -12.20 -0.64
N ASN A 156 -17.41 -11.71 -1.10
CA ASN A 156 -18.12 -12.20 -2.27
C ASN A 156 -17.73 -11.48 -3.57
N ILE A 157 -17.07 -10.32 -3.50
CA ILE A 157 -16.65 -9.52 -4.65
C ILE A 157 -15.21 -9.86 -5.03
N SER A 158 -14.97 -10.10 -6.33
CA SER A 158 -13.65 -10.45 -6.88
C SER A 158 -13.45 -9.80 -8.25
N ASP A 159 -13.67 -8.48 -8.33
CA ASP A 159 -13.54 -7.67 -9.54
C ASP A 159 -12.22 -6.88 -9.61
N GLY A 160 -11.35 -7.07 -8.61
CA GLY A 160 -10.01 -6.49 -8.57
C GLY A 160 -9.09 -7.11 -9.63
N TYR A 161 -8.13 -6.33 -10.13
CA TYR A 161 -7.22 -6.78 -11.16
C TYR A 161 -5.84 -6.09 -11.11
N ILE A 162 -4.88 -6.67 -11.84
CA ILE A 162 -3.54 -6.12 -12.07
C ILE A 162 -3.46 -5.66 -13.52
N ALA A 163 -3.01 -4.44 -13.73
CA ALA A 163 -2.66 -3.92 -15.05
C ALA A 163 -1.17 -3.65 -15.17
N LEU A 164 -0.66 -3.72 -16.38
CA LEU A 164 0.73 -3.47 -16.74
C LEU A 164 0.79 -2.45 -17.87
N ALA A 165 1.56 -1.39 -17.68
CA ALA A 165 1.90 -0.42 -18.72
C ALA A 165 3.37 -0.57 -19.10
N ASP A 166 3.63 -0.80 -20.38
CA ASP A 166 4.94 -0.89 -21.00
C ASP A 166 4.88 -0.37 -22.45
N GLU A 167 5.85 -0.70 -23.28
CA GLU A 167 5.88 -0.31 -24.72
C GLU A 167 4.64 -0.77 -25.50
N LYS A 168 3.93 -1.81 -25.04
CA LYS A 168 2.70 -2.31 -25.66
C LYS A 168 1.45 -1.55 -25.21
N GLY A 169 1.60 -0.57 -24.29
CA GLY A 169 0.51 0.18 -23.70
C GLY A 169 -0.02 -0.48 -22.40
N LEU A 170 -1.10 0.10 -21.86
CA LEU A 170 -1.76 -0.39 -20.66
C LEU A 170 -2.67 -1.58 -20.98
N ARG A 171 -2.55 -2.68 -20.24
CA ARG A 171 -3.38 -3.88 -20.39
C ARG A 171 -3.60 -4.60 -19.06
N ILE A 172 -4.70 -5.34 -18.94
CA ILE A 172 -4.94 -6.25 -17.81
C ILE A 172 -4.06 -7.50 -17.99
N VAL A 173 -3.34 -7.88 -16.94
CA VAL A 173 -2.46 -9.07 -16.96
C VAL A 173 -2.90 -10.16 -15.97
N ALA A 174 -3.75 -9.83 -15.01
CA ALA A 174 -4.43 -10.80 -14.14
C ALA A 174 -5.66 -10.14 -13.51
N ASP A 175 -6.70 -10.92 -13.23
CA ASP A 175 -7.97 -10.45 -12.65
C ASP A 175 -8.55 -11.45 -11.62
N GLY A 176 -9.76 -11.15 -11.14
CA GLY A 176 -10.47 -12.03 -10.21
C GLY A 176 -9.91 -12.00 -8.79
N PHE A 177 -9.36 -10.88 -8.35
CA PHE A 177 -8.86 -10.69 -7.00
C PHE A 177 -9.93 -10.03 -6.09
N LYS A 178 -9.85 -10.32 -4.80
CA LYS A 178 -10.77 -9.78 -3.80
C LYS A 178 -10.21 -8.52 -3.16
N PHE A 179 -10.50 -7.36 -3.77
CA PHE A 179 -10.01 -6.04 -3.37
C PHE A 179 -8.48 -6.01 -3.37
N THR A 180 -7.90 -5.96 -4.59
CA THR A 180 -6.43 -5.84 -4.76
C THR A 180 -5.92 -4.58 -4.09
N ASN A 181 -4.86 -4.73 -3.31
CA ASN A 181 -4.18 -3.63 -2.64
C ASN A 181 -2.72 -3.52 -3.13
N GLU A 182 -1.73 -3.43 -2.25
CA GLU A 182 -0.34 -3.32 -2.70
C GLU A 182 0.18 -4.60 -3.39
N ILE A 183 1.20 -4.40 -4.19
CA ILE A 183 1.98 -5.47 -4.84
C ILE A 183 3.47 -5.25 -4.61
N ARG A 184 4.24 -6.34 -4.59
CA ARG A 184 5.71 -6.28 -4.59
C ARG A 184 6.29 -7.41 -5.45
N LEU A 185 7.39 -7.11 -6.11
CA LEU A 185 8.23 -8.11 -6.75
C LEU A 185 9.26 -8.63 -5.75
N ASP A 186 9.61 -9.91 -5.86
CA ASP A 186 10.73 -10.45 -5.10
C ASP A 186 12.09 -9.89 -5.60
N ALA A 187 13.18 -10.25 -4.95
CA ALA A 187 14.53 -9.73 -5.25
C ALA A 187 14.99 -9.99 -6.70
N LYS A 188 14.45 -11.02 -7.34
CA LYS A 188 14.78 -11.41 -8.73
C LYS A 188 13.73 -10.98 -9.75
N GLU A 189 12.62 -10.41 -9.27
CA GLU A 189 11.44 -10.08 -10.09
C GLU A 189 10.85 -11.30 -10.82
N GLU A 190 11.01 -12.51 -10.20
CA GLU A 190 10.45 -13.75 -10.71
C GLU A 190 8.98 -13.95 -10.31
N TYR A 191 8.57 -13.36 -9.17
CA TYR A 191 7.21 -13.42 -8.66
C TYR A 191 6.69 -12.05 -8.28
N LEU A 192 5.43 -11.79 -8.64
CA LEU A 192 4.65 -10.68 -8.15
C LEU A 192 3.78 -11.17 -6.99
N TYR A 193 3.92 -10.54 -5.83
CA TYR A 193 3.12 -10.77 -4.63
C TYR A 193 2.00 -9.76 -4.58
N ILE A 194 0.78 -10.22 -4.30
CA ILE A 194 -0.46 -9.47 -4.48
C ILE A 194 -1.27 -9.54 -3.20
N VAL A 195 -1.57 -8.40 -2.63
CA VAL A 195 -2.47 -8.30 -1.48
C VAL A 195 -3.92 -8.40 -1.92
N GLU A 196 -4.67 -9.32 -1.32
CA GLU A 196 -6.12 -9.42 -1.44
C GLU A 196 -6.75 -9.09 -0.08
N THR A 197 -7.07 -7.81 0.15
CA THR A 197 -7.61 -7.33 1.45
C THR A 197 -8.87 -8.09 1.85
N CYS A 198 -9.88 -8.17 0.97
CA CYS A 198 -11.11 -8.92 1.21
C CYS A 198 -10.96 -10.43 0.99
N GLY A 199 -9.84 -10.86 0.42
CA GLY A 199 -9.42 -12.26 0.38
C GLY A 199 -8.74 -12.72 1.66
N GLN A 200 -8.36 -11.76 2.53
CA GLN A 200 -7.64 -11.99 3.79
C GLN A 200 -6.35 -12.81 3.59
N ARG A 201 -5.64 -12.58 2.47
CA ARG A 201 -4.47 -13.39 2.08
C ARG A 201 -3.50 -12.63 1.20
N ILE A 202 -2.31 -13.21 1.02
CA ILE A 202 -1.37 -12.84 -0.02
C ILE A 202 -1.44 -13.92 -1.11
N SER A 203 -1.60 -13.50 -2.35
CA SER A 203 -1.39 -14.32 -3.54
C SER A 203 -0.05 -13.99 -4.18
N ARG A 204 0.53 -14.92 -4.93
CA ARG A 204 1.65 -14.62 -5.82
C ARG A 204 1.46 -15.25 -7.17
N MET A 205 2.06 -14.65 -8.19
CA MET A 205 2.05 -15.14 -9.56
C MET A 205 3.44 -15.05 -10.15
N ARG A 206 3.79 -15.99 -11.03
CA ARG A 206 5.06 -15.96 -11.75
C ARG A 206 5.00 -14.88 -12.83
N VAL A 207 6.05 -14.03 -12.88
CA VAL A 207 6.22 -13.01 -13.90
C VAL A 207 6.92 -13.60 -15.11
N GLN A 208 6.30 -13.48 -16.27
CA GLN A 208 6.90 -13.91 -17.54
C GLN A 208 7.72 -12.78 -18.18
N PRO A 209 8.66 -13.07 -19.07
CA PRO A 209 9.47 -12.03 -19.73
C PRO A 209 8.66 -10.94 -20.46
N ASP A 210 7.49 -11.29 -20.98
CA ASP A 210 6.57 -10.37 -21.66
C ASP A 210 5.66 -9.58 -20.71
N GLY A 211 5.81 -9.78 -19.39
CA GLY A 211 5.01 -9.17 -18.34
C GLY A 211 3.68 -9.86 -18.06
N SER A 212 3.36 -10.97 -18.73
CA SER A 212 2.19 -11.77 -18.35
C SER A 212 2.40 -12.47 -17.01
N LEU A 213 1.31 -12.75 -16.30
CA LEU A 213 1.31 -13.41 -14.99
C LEU A 213 0.71 -14.81 -15.11
N THR A 214 1.37 -15.81 -14.52
CA THR A 214 0.93 -17.22 -14.53
C THR A 214 1.03 -17.83 -13.12
N ASP A 215 0.50 -19.04 -12.98
CA ASP A 215 0.69 -19.89 -11.79
C ASP A 215 0.27 -19.19 -10.48
N ARG A 216 -0.97 -18.68 -10.44
CA ARG A 216 -1.52 -18.03 -9.25
C ARG A 216 -1.63 -19.03 -8.10
N GLU A 217 -1.02 -18.70 -6.97
CA GLU A 217 -1.07 -19.47 -5.74
C GLU A 217 -1.14 -18.56 -4.50
N VAL A 218 -1.60 -19.10 -3.37
CA VAL A 218 -1.57 -18.42 -2.09
C VAL A 218 -0.16 -18.53 -1.51
N TYR A 219 0.37 -17.42 -0.98
CA TYR A 219 1.66 -17.37 -0.29
C TYR A 219 1.45 -17.23 1.21
N GLY A 220 2.05 -18.13 1.99
CA GLY A 220 1.83 -18.23 3.43
C GLY A 220 0.47 -18.84 3.79
N PRO A 221 -0.15 -18.43 4.92
CA PRO A 221 -1.44 -18.97 5.35
C PRO A 221 -2.58 -18.65 4.37
N SER A 222 -3.54 -19.56 4.26
CA SER A 222 -4.75 -19.35 3.44
C SER A 222 -5.64 -18.21 3.95
N LYS A 223 -5.53 -17.88 5.24
CA LYS A 223 -6.05 -16.68 5.90
C LYS A 223 -4.96 -16.13 6.80
N LEU A 224 -4.67 -14.82 6.66
CA LEU A 224 -3.65 -14.15 7.43
C LEU A 224 -4.16 -13.79 8.83
N GLY A 225 -3.50 -14.36 9.84
CA GLY A 225 -3.78 -14.08 11.23
C GLY A 225 -5.23 -14.35 11.65
N LYS A 226 -5.63 -13.72 12.75
CA LYS A 226 -6.97 -13.89 13.33
C LYS A 226 -8.03 -13.02 12.65
N TYR A 227 -7.63 -11.81 12.21
CA TYR A 227 -8.52 -10.77 11.66
C TYR A 227 -8.03 -10.24 10.32
N GLY A 228 -7.39 -11.00 9.50
CA GLY A 228 -6.60 -10.61 8.36
C GLY A 228 -7.26 -9.68 7.35
N PHE A 229 -6.94 -8.39 7.39
CA PHE A 229 -7.21 -7.42 6.33
C PHE A 229 -5.88 -6.82 5.84
N PRO A 230 -5.07 -7.58 5.04
CA PRO A 230 -3.78 -7.08 4.58
C PRO A 230 -3.94 -5.88 3.65
N ASP A 231 -2.97 -4.94 3.70
CA ASP A 231 -2.98 -3.73 2.89
C ASP A 231 -1.63 -3.51 2.18
N GLY A 232 -0.61 -3.00 2.86
CA GLY A 232 0.70 -2.78 2.30
C GLY A 232 1.68 -3.92 2.55
N ILE A 233 2.65 -4.09 1.65
CA ILE A 233 3.69 -5.12 1.77
C ILE A 233 5.07 -4.62 1.33
N ALA A 234 6.14 -5.16 1.93
CA ALA A 234 7.53 -4.93 1.53
C ALA A 234 8.39 -6.15 1.85
N PHE A 235 9.43 -6.40 1.06
CA PHE A 235 10.41 -7.43 1.37
C PHE A 235 11.56 -6.88 2.21
N ASP A 236 12.10 -7.73 3.08
CA ASP A 236 13.43 -7.52 3.65
C ASP A 236 14.51 -8.29 2.86
N SER A 237 15.78 -8.04 3.20
CA SER A 237 16.93 -8.66 2.52
C SER A 237 17.12 -10.13 2.85
N PHE A 238 16.44 -10.67 3.86
CA PHE A 238 16.43 -12.10 4.17
C PHE A 238 15.39 -12.84 3.31
N GLY A 239 14.42 -12.10 2.75
CA GLY A 239 13.33 -12.62 1.95
C GLY A 239 12.01 -12.77 2.71
N ASN A 240 11.91 -12.22 3.93
CA ASN A 240 10.62 -12.15 4.60
C ASN A 240 9.74 -11.09 3.93
N LEU A 241 8.47 -11.41 3.75
CA LEU A 241 7.45 -10.46 3.28
C LEU A 241 6.77 -9.83 4.49
N TRP A 242 7.08 -8.57 4.74
CA TRP A 242 6.42 -7.76 5.78
C TRP A 242 5.13 -7.18 5.23
N GLY A 243 4.15 -6.97 6.10
CA GLY A 243 2.91 -6.32 5.69
C GLY A 243 2.14 -5.71 6.85
N THR A 244 1.15 -4.91 6.49
CA THR A 244 0.19 -4.28 7.39
C THR A 244 -1.14 -4.98 7.35
N MET A 245 -1.88 -4.94 8.46
CA MET A 245 -3.31 -5.25 8.55
C MET A 245 -4.06 -3.95 8.77
N VAL A 246 -4.73 -3.46 7.74
CA VAL A 246 -5.59 -2.28 7.85
C VAL A 246 -6.83 -2.57 8.69
N MET A 247 -7.38 -1.58 9.35
CA MET A 247 -8.54 -1.63 10.24
C MET A 247 -8.28 -2.33 11.59
N VAL A 248 -7.31 -3.22 11.70
CA VAL A 248 -6.97 -3.91 12.96
C VAL A 248 -5.55 -3.62 13.44
N ASP A 249 -4.80 -2.84 12.69
CA ASP A 249 -3.51 -2.21 13.05
C ASP A 249 -2.45 -3.18 13.58
N GLN A 250 -2.05 -4.12 12.71
CA GLN A 250 -0.92 -5.01 12.93
C GLN A 250 0.14 -4.84 11.85
N ILE A 251 1.41 -5.06 12.22
CA ILE A 251 2.49 -5.38 11.29
C ILE A 251 2.76 -6.88 11.42
N PHE A 252 2.75 -7.57 10.30
CA PHE A 252 3.12 -8.98 10.22
C PHE A 252 4.34 -9.20 9.32
N ALA A 253 4.91 -10.38 9.39
CA ALA A 253 5.86 -10.87 8.39
C ALA A 253 5.58 -12.35 8.08
N ILE A 254 5.82 -12.73 6.81
CA ILE A 254 5.76 -14.11 6.34
C ILE A 254 7.18 -14.51 5.94
N THR A 255 7.71 -15.59 6.51
CA THR A 255 9.05 -16.08 6.18
C THR A 255 9.10 -16.68 4.78
N PRO A 256 10.29 -16.90 4.19
CA PRO A 256 10.40 -17.62 2.91
C PRO A 256 9.77 -19.03 2.93
N GLU A 257 9.68 -19.64 4.12
CA GLU A 257 9.04 -20.96 4.34
C GLU A 257 7.51 -20.86 4.42
N GLY A 258 6.95 -19.63 4.53
CA GLY A 258 5.52 -19.37 4.62
C GLY A 258 4.98 -19.24 6.04
N ASP A 259 5.85 -19.14 7.06
CA ASP A 259 5.44 -18.98 8.45
C ASP A 259 5.04 -17.55 8.75
N PHE A 260 3.88 -17.37 9.38
CA PHE A 260 3.31 -16.07 9.72
C PHE A 260 3.68 -15.62 11.14
N HIS A 261 4.19 -14.39 11.25
CA HIS A 261 4.59 -13.77 12.52
C HIS A 261 3.96 -12.38 12.64
N VAL A 262 3.34 -12.10 13.80
CA VAL A 262 2.93 -10.71 14.14
C VAL A 262 4.13 -10.01 14.77
N ILE A 263 4.52 -8.86 14.22
CA ILE A 263 5.67 -8.06 14.65
C ILE A 263 5.25 -6.92 15.59
N LEU A 264 4.20 -6.20 15.23
CA LEU A 264 3.58 -5.14 16.03
C LEU A 264 2.09 -5.42 16.10
N ASP A 265 1.51 -5.30 17.30
CA ASP A 265 0.07 -5.49 17.52
C ASP A 265 -0.51 -4.29 18.28
N ASP A 266 -1.32 -3.50 17.61
CA ASP A 266 -2.07 -2.35 18.17
C ASP A 266 -3.59 -2.59 18.08
N THR A 267 -4.00 -3.85 18.01
CA THR A 267 -5.38 -4.28 17.79
C THR A 267 -6.31 -3.89 18.93
N VAL A 268 -7.45 -3.30 18.62
CA VAL A 268 -8.59 -3.16 19.54
C VAL A 268 -9.43 -4.44 19.48
N GLU A 269 -9.05 -5.43 20.29
CA GLU A 269 -9.49 -6.84 20.20
C GLU A 269 -11.01 -7.00 20.06
N GLN A 270 -11.82 -6.34 20.90
CA GLN A 270 -13.28 -6.49 20.86
C GLN A 270 -13.89 -5.94 19.57
N ALA A 271 -13.37 -4.83 19.08
CA ALA A 271 -13.83 -4.24 17.83
C ALA A 271 -13.38 -5.07 16.62
N ALA A 272 -12.16 -5.62 16.65
CA ALA A 272 -11.66 -6.53 15.62
C ALA A 272 -12.49 -7.82 15.50
N ILE A 273 -12.92 -8.39 16.64
CA ILE A 273 -13.85 -9.54 16.68
C ILE A 273 -15.19 -9.17 16.03
N ALA A 274 -15.74 -7.99 16.36
CA ALA A 274 -17.01 -7.53 15.82
C ALA A 274 -16.92 -7.28 14.31
N LEU A 275 -15.84 -6.63 13.86
CA LEU A 275 -15.59 -6.38 12.44
C LEU A 275 -15.44 -7.68 11.65
N GLU A 276 -14.63 -8.62 12.12
CA GLU A 276 -14.45 -9.92 11.46
C GLU A 276 -15.78 -10.66 11.30
N LYS A 277 -16.57 -10.70 12.38
CA LYS A 277 -17.91 -11.30 12.34
C LYS A 277 -18.82 -10.60 11.31
N ALA A 278 -18.86 -9.27 11.33
CA ALA A 278 -19.67 -8.49 10.40
C ALA A 278 -19.22 -8.71 8.93
N PHE A 279 -17.90 -8.80 8.70
CA PHE A 279 -17.34 -9.09 7.39
C PHE A 279 -17.73 -10.48 6.87
N VAL A 280 -17.58 -11.52 7.69
CA VAL A 280 -17.96 -12.90 7.33
C VAL A 280 -19.48 -13.01 7.03
N GLU A 281 -20.30 -12.24 7.75
CA GLU A 281 -21.75 -12.17 7.54
C GLU A 281 -22.16 -11.21 6.41
N ASP A 282 -21.19 -10.61 5.68
CA ASP A 282 -21.37 -9.65 4.58
C ASP A 282 -22.21 -8.43 4.95
N ARG A 283 -22.02 -7.92 6.17
CA ARG A 283 -22.74 -6.77 6.73
C ARG A 283 -21.83 -5.74 7.40
N ALA A 284 -20.53 -5.83 7.17
CA ALA A 284 -19.58 -4.87 7.72
C ALA A 284 -19.91 -3.43 7.26
N THR A 285 -19.89 -2.51 8.19
CA THR A 285 -20.18 -1.09 7.97
C THR A 285 -18.93 -0.24 8.15
N PRO A 286 -18.91 1.01 7.64
CA PRO A 286 -17.83 1.95 7.94
C PRO A 286 -17.60 2.13 9.45
N ASP A 287 -18.65 2.14 10.26
CA ASP A 287 -18.54 2.29 11.72
C ASP A 287 -17.83 1.10 12.37
N ASP A 288 -18.10 -0.14 11.91
CA ASP A 288 -17.39 -1.34 12.37
C ASP A 288 -15.88 -1.23 12.06
N MET A 289 -15.53 -0.75 10.87
CA MET A 289 -14.13 -0.56 10.45
C MET A 289 -13.46 0.54 11.26
N LEU A 290 -14.15 1.68 11.49
CA LEU A 290 -13.62 2.80 12.27
C LEU A 290 -13.37 2.44 13.72
N ALA A 291 -14.24 1.64 14.32
CA ALA A 291 -14.15 1.22 15.72
C ALA A 291 -12.94 0.29 15.99
N ALA A 292 -12.46 -0.44 14.98
CA ALA A 292 -11.38 -1.41 15.12
C ALA A 292 -9.97 -0.80 15.03
N GLY A 293 -9.85 0.48 14.63
CA GLY A 293 -8.56 1.17 14.52
C GLY A 293 -7.86 1.33 15.87
N GLY A 294 -6.54 1.12 15.89
CA GLY A 294 -5.67 1.24 17.06
C GLY A 294 -5.28 2.69 17.42
N THR A 295 -4.21 2.83 18.18
CA THR A 295 -3.79 4.10 18.79
C THR A 295 -2.48 4.65 18.24
N VAL A 296 -1.62 3.81 17.64
CA VAL A 296 -0.32 4.22 17.07
C VAL A 296 -0.54 5.12 15.85
N ALA A 297 -1.28 4.63 14.87
CA ALA A 297 -1.74 5.40 13.72
C ALA A 297 -2.93 4.63 13.10
N PRO A 298 -4.17 5.05 13.32
CA PRO A 298 -5.33 4.26 12.93
C PRO A 298 -5.32 3.91 11.43
N TRP A 299 -5.57 2.64 11.15
CA TRP A 299 -5.60 2.03 9.82
C TRP A 299 -4.22 2.01 9.16
N PHE A 300 -3.34 1.12 9.66
CA PHE A 300 -2.05 0.84 9.02
C PHE A 300 -2.26 0.45 7.56
N ALA A 301 -1.63 1.19 6.65
CA ALA A 301 -1.79 1.01 5.21
C ALA A 301 -0.53 0.44 4.57
N SER A 302 0.57 1.16 4.57
CA SER A 302 1.81 0.71 3.94
C SER A 302 2.91 0.40 4.95
N VAL A 303 3.89 -0.39 4.52
CA VAL A 303 5.16 -0.61 5.20
C VAL A 303 6.31 -0.34 4.25
N THR A 304 7.24 0.52 4.66
CA THR A 304 8.38 0.94 3.84
C THR A 304 9.67 0.90 4.63
N PHE A 305 10.70 0.28 4.07
CA PHE A 305 12.05 0.32 4.61
C PHE A 305 12.80 1.54 4.10
N GLY A 306 13.51 2.21 5.00
CA GLY A 306 14.35 3.36 4.68
C GLY A 306 15.45 3.57 5.73
N GLY A 307 15.97 4.80 5.81
CA GLY A 307 17.15 5.09 6.57
C GLY A 307 18.44 4.65 5.86
N PRO A 308 19.62 5.04 6.33
CA PRO A 308 20.88 4.83 5.61
C PRO A 308 21.27 3.36 5.43
N ASP A 309 20.73 2.48 6.27
CA ASP A 309 20.99 1.03 6.27
C ASP A 309 19.74 0.21 5.91
N LEU A 310 18.66 0.86 5.46
CA LEU A 310 17.36 0.25 5.17
C LEU A 310 16.74 -0.50 6.37
N LYS A 311 17.10 -0.16 7.60
CA LYS A 311 16.55 -0.81 8.80
C LYS A 311 15.44 -0.02 9.50
N THR A 312 15.19 1.20 9.09
CA THR A 312 14.06 1.97 9.60
C THR A 312 12.79 1.56 8.86
N VAL A 313 11.81 1.04 9.60
CA VAL A 313 10.49 0.68 9.06
C VAL A 313 9.53 1.82 9.32
N TYR A 314 9.02 2.43 8.27
CA TYR A 314 7.99 3.46 8.29
C TYR A 314 6.63 2.84 8.03
N ILE A 315 5.62 3.27 8.77
CA ILE A 315 4.23 2.76 8.66
C ILE A 315 3.34 3.85 8.07
N GLY A 316 2.74 3.57 6.92
CA GLY A 316 1.68 4.41 6.37
C GLY A 316 0.36 4.20 7.10
N SER A 317 -0.52 5.20 7.06
CA SER A 317 -1.82 5.15 7.71
C SER A 317 -2.87 5.93 6.94
N LEU A 318 -4.09 5.39 6.88
CA LEU A 318 -5.21 6.08 6.24
C LEU A 318 -5.79 7.21 7.09
N ARG A 319 -5.50 7.24 8.40
CA ARG A 319 -6.09 8.22 9.33
C ARG A 319 -5.05 8.89 10.23
N GLY A 320 -3.77 8.53 10.07
CA GLY A 320 -2.68 9.15 10.81
C GLY A 320 -2.38 10.58 10.36
N THR A 321 -1.78 11.36 11.27
CA THR A 321 -1.29 12.72 11.01
C THR A 321 0.23 12.83 11.16
N ARG A 322 0.88 11.72 11.44
CA ARG A 322 2.33 11.53 11.53
C ARG A 322 2.67 10.14 11.00
N ILE A 323 3.92 9.91 10.64
CA ILE A 323 4.43 8.62 10.20
C ILE A 323 5.08 7.93 11.39
N PRO A 324 4.51 6.82 11.92
CA PRO A 324 5.18 5.99 12.92
C PRO A 324 6.35 5.24 12.29
N TYR A 325 7.42 5.02 13.08
CA TYR A 325 8.55 4.20 12.65
C TYR A 325 9.22 3.48 13.80
N PHE A 326 9.93 2.39 13.47
CA PHE A 326 10.75 1.61 14.39
C PHE A 326 11.96 1.00 13.66
N GLN A 327 12.90 0.40 14.42
CA GLN A 327 14.07 -0.26 13.86
C GLN A 327 13.85 -1.76 13.67
N SER A 328 14.11 -2.24 12.44
CA SER A 328 14.09 -3.66 12.09
C SER A 328 15.42 -4.34 12.40
N PRO A 329 15.45 -5.62 12.78
CA PRO A 329 16.68 -6.39 12.94
C PRO A 329 17.36 -6.71 11.61
N VAL A 330 16.66 -6.58 10.50
CA VAL A 330 17.11 -6.89 9.13
C VAL A 330 16.84 -5.72 8.20
N ALA A 331 17.72 -5.47 7.24
CA ALA A 331 17.53 -4.42 6.25
C ALA A 331 16.39 -4.78 5.27
N GLY A 332 15.69 -3.79 4.78
CA GLY A 332 14.74 -3.95 3.69
C GLY A 332 15.40 -4.32 2.36
N LEU A 333 14.63 -4.90 1.46
CA LEU A 333 15.05 -5.10 0.08
C LEU A 333 15.01 -3.75 -0.65
N PRO A 334 16.13 -3.27 -1.23
CA PRO A 334 16.16 -2.00 -1.93
C PRO A 334 15.15 -1.95 -3.09
N MET A 335 14.32 -0.93 -3.13
CA MET A 335 13.46 -0.61 -4.25
C MET A 335 14.28 -0.19 -5.49
N VAL A 336 13.67 -0.25 -6.68
CA VAL A 336 14.34 0.07 -7.95
C VAL A 336 15.03 1.46 -7.94
N HIS A 337 14.47 2.45 -7.29
CA HIS A 337 15.04 3.79 -7.17
C HIS A 337 16.24 3.92 -6.21
N TRP A 338 16.58 2.85 -5.50
CA TRP A 338 17.79 2.77 -4.66
C TRP A 338 19.00 2.19 -5.41
N ARG A 339 18.81 1.72 -6.63
CA ARG A 339 19.83 1.02 -7.45
C ARG A 339 20.50 1.93 -8.47
#